data_7c3cccac3f456fd15060ac0a290e9400
#
_entry.id   7c3cccac3f456fd15060ac0a290e9400
#
_cell.length_a   1.000
_cell.length_b   1.000
_cell.length_c   1.000
_cell.angle_alpha   90.00
_cell.angle_beta   90.00
_cell.angle_gamma   90.00
#
_symmetry.space_group_name_H-M   'P 1'
#
loop_
_entity.id
_entity.type
_entity.pdbx_description
1 polymer ?
#
loop_
_entity_poly.entity_id
_entity_poly.type
_entity_poly.pdbx_seq_one_letter_code
_entity_poly.pdbx_strand_id
1 'polypeptide(L)'
;MRRFCRVTFVTALASSAMVASATRASGQQSGPRLDPASPGFWWAGGALVAVAAASDARFEQFSLEHRSPMLDDLGSVGNVLGTGRYLIPAIGASYVLGRLTHHPHLAQGTLHTAVAYALGNVVTSVGKPVLGRHRPDTTGSAWRFHPLATGGEWHSLPSAHTVHAFTLAGAISEEARRPWVTTLAYGAATLVAWSRVYRDEHWASDVAISSVMGAAIGHVTVRALHARAAARRRTP
;
A
#
# COMPACT_ATOMS: atom_id res chain seq x y z
N MET A 1 -36.02 11.31 18.29
CA MET A 1 -35.06 12.40 18.04
C MET A 1 -33.72 11.77 17.68
N ARG A 2 -33.42 11.72 16.40
CA ARG A 2 -32.21 11.06 15.87
C ARG A 2 -31.05 12.03 15.92
N ARG A 3 -30.07 11.78 16.77
CA ARG A 3 -28.78 12.48 16.70
C ARG A 3 -27.99 11.86 15.56
N PHE A 4 -27.97 12.52 14.43
CA PHE A 4 -27.04 12.25 13.33
C PHE A 4 -25.62 12.53 13.85
N CYS A 5 -24.90 11.45 14.15
CA CYS A 5 -23.48 11.54 14.50
C CYS A 5 -22.68 11.78 13.19
N ARG A 6 -22.20 13.02 13.03
CA ARG A 6 -21.27 13.39 11.96
C ARG A 6 -19.90 12.75 12.21
N VAL A 7 -19.76 11.48 11.90
CA VAL A 7 -18.45 10.80 11.81
C VAL A 7 -18.31 10.28 10.39
N THR A 8 -18.39 11.22 9.46
CA THR A 8 -18.23 10.92 8.04
C THR A 8 -16.81 11.34 7.61
N PHE A 9 -16.05 10.42 7.06
CA PHE A 9 -14.90 10.74 6.19
C PHE A 9 -13.55 11.16 6.79
N VAL A 10 -13.11 10.66 7.90
CA VAL A 10 -11.71 10.93 8.34
C VAL A 10 -10.69 10.05 7.61
N THR A 11 -11.05 8.83 7.21
CA THR A 11 -10.12 7.90 6.53
C THR A 11 -9.88 8.23 5.06
N ALA A 12 -10.89 8.71 4.35
CA ALA A 12 -10.73 9.16 2.96
C ALA A 12 -9.92 10.47 2.87
N LEU A 13 -10.05 11.34 3.88
CA LEU A 13 -9.31 12.61 3.97
C LEU A 13 -7.83 12.42 4.33
N ALA A 14 -7.46 11.44 5.13
CA ALA A 14 -6.06 11.19 5.46
C ALA A 14 -5.26 10.70 4.24
N SER A 15 -5.83 9.82 3.40
CA SER A 15 -5.20 9.41 2.14
C SER A 15 -5.15 10.55 1.12
N SER A 16 -6.17 11.41 1.08
CA SER A 16 -6.22 12.59 0.21
C SER A 16 -5.31 13.72 0.70
N ALA A 17 -5.14 13.90 2.02
CA ALA A 17 -4.25 14.90 2.60
C ALA A 17 -2.77 14.57 2.35
N MET A 18 -2.38 13.30 2.28
CA MET A 18 -1.04 12.88 1.91
C MET A 18 -0.70 13.25 0.45
N VAL A 19 -1.72 13.34 -0.42
CA VAL A 19 -1.58 13.78 -1.81
C VAL A 19 -1.58 15.33 -1.93
N ALA A 20 -2.25 16.05 -1.03
CA ALA A 20 -2.46 17.50 -1.16
C ALA A 20 -1.35 18.38 -0.56
N SER A 21 -0.51 17.86 0.36
CA SER A 21 0.48 18.67 1.09
C SER A 21 1.80 18.94 0.35
N ALA A 22 1.95 18.49 -0.90
CA ALA A 22 3.20 18.62 -1.66
C ALA A 22 3.23 19.81 -2.66
N THR A 23 2.28 20.72 -2.62
CA THR A 23 2.22 21.83 -3.56
C THR A 23 2.64 23.15 -2.93
N ARG A 24 3.92 23.49 -2.96
CA ARG A 24 4.44 24.86 -3.17
C ARG A 24 5.96 24.90 -3.08
N ALA A 25 6.67 24.61 -4.16
CA ALA A 25 7.94 25.26 -4.52
C ALA A 25 8.39 24.80 -5.91
N SER A 26 8.70 25.75 -6.76
CA SER A 26 9.31 25.67 -8.08
C SER A 26 8.44 25.21 -9.26
N GLY A 27 8.37 26.08 -10.25
CA GLY A 27 7.61 26.03 -11.48
C GLY A 27 7.96 24.91 -12.47
N GLN A 28 7.57 23.71 -12.13
CA GLN A 28 7.45 22.59 -13.06
C GLN A 28 6.22 21.79 -12.64
N GLN A 29 5.26 21.61 -13.51
CA GLN A 29 4.01 20.89 -13.27
C GLN A 29 4.27 19.40 -13.03
N SER A 30 4.77 19.07 -11.86
CA SER A 30 4.78 17.72 -11.31
C SER A 30 3.70 17.66 -10.23
N GLY A 31 2.61 16.93 -10.50
CA GLY A 31 1.60 16.65 -9.48
C GLY A 31 2.25 16.08 -8.20
N PRO A 32 1.50 15.99 -7.09
CA PRO A 32 2.04 15.60 -5.79
C PRO A 32 2.73 14.24 -5.91
N ARG A 33 4.05 14.26 -5.83
CA ARG A 33 4.84 13.03 -5.80
C ARG A 33 5.04 12.62 -4.35
N LEU A 34 4.57 11.45 -4.00
CA LEU A 34 4.97 10.80 -2.75
C LEU A 34 6.45 10.46 -2.87
N ASP A 35 7.31 11.28 -2.28
CA ASP A 35 8.77 11.15 -2.38
C ASP A 35 9.37 10.66 -1.06
N PRO A 36 9.74 9.36 -0.97
CA PRO A 36 10.41 8.81 0.20
C PRO A 36 11.77 9.47 0.52
N ALA A 37 12.37 10.20 -0.42
CA ALA A 37 13.56 10.99 -0.14
C ALA A 37 13.26 12.29 0.62
N SER A 38 11.98 12.71 0.66
CA SER A 38 11.59 13.91 1.39
C SER A 38 11.26 13.60 2.86
N PRO A 39 11.71 14.42 3.83
CA PRO A 39 11.29 14.27 5.23
C PRO A 39 9.76 14.33 5.40
N GLY A 40 9.07 15.12 4.58
CA GLY A 40 7.61 15.26 4.61
C GLY A 40 6.86 13.95 4.40
N PHE A 41 7.38 13.04 3.57
CA PHE A 41 6.81 11.71 3.39
C PHE A 41 6.78 10.92 4.71
N TRP A 42 7.90 10.93 5.45
CA TRP A 42 8.02 10.19 6.70
C TRP A 42 7.24 10.82 7.85
N TRP A 43 7.20 12.16 7.92
CA TRP A 43 6.36 12.86 8.90
C TRP A 43 4.87 12.59 8.68
N ALA A 44 4.41 12.69 7.43
CA ALA A 44 3.02 12.41 7.09
C ALA A 44 2.67 10.92 7.34
N GLY A 45 3.58 10.02 6.97
CA GLY A 45 3.45 8.59 7.24
C GLY A 45 3.39 8.28 8.73
N GLY A 46 4.28 8.87 9.51
CA GLY A 46 4.29 8.73 10.98
C GLY A 46 3.01 9.26 11.63
N ALA A 47 2.52 10.40 11.20
CA ALA A 47 1.25 10.94 11.66
C ALA A 47 0.06 10.03 11.33
N LEU A 48 0.01 9.49 10.10
CA LEU A 48 -1.00 8.52 9.68
C LEU A 48 -0.99 7.28 10.59
N VAL A 49 0.19 6.73 10.83
CA VAL A 49 0.38 5.55 11.70
C VAL A 49 -0.07 5.85 13.13
N ALA A 50 0.31 6.99 13.68
CA ALA A 50 -0.06 7.38 15.04
C ALA A 50 -1.58 7.53 15.21
N VAL A 51 -2.25 8.18 14.26
CA VAL A 51 -3.72 8.31 14.24
C VAL A 51 -4.39 6.95 14.10
N ALA A 52 -3.91 6.10 13.19
CA ALA A 52 -4.45 4.77 12.98
C ALA A 52 -4.30 3.91 14.26
N ALA A 53 -3.12 3.94 14.90
CA ALA A 53 -2.84 3.19 16.12
C ALA A 53 -3.71 3.63 17.31
N ALA A 54 -3.95 4.93 17.43
CA ALA A 54 -4.86 5.45 18.45
C ALA A 54 -6.34 5.11 18.19
N SER A 55 -6.65 4.63 16.99
CA SER A 55 -8.02 4.39 16.53
C SER A 55 -8.30 2.91 16.20
N ASP A 56 -7.35 2.00 16.40
CA ASP A 56 -7.47 0.57 16.02
C ASP A 56 -8.80 -0.04 16.50
N ALA A 57 -9.10 0.05 17.79
CA ALA A 57 -10.33 -0.52 18.36
C ALA A 57 -11.62 0.15 17.83
N ARG A 58 -11.56 1.45 17.53
CA ARG A 58 -12.73 2.18 16.99
C ARG A 58 -13.00 1.77 15.54
N PHE A 59 -11.96 1.55 14.75
CA PHE A 59 -12.10 1.09 13.37
C PHE A 59 -12.62 -0.35 13.30
N GLU A 60 -12.14 -1.22 14.18
CA GLU A 60 -12.66 -2.60 14.31
C GLU A 60 -14.16 -2.56 14.60
N GLN A 61 -14.56 -1.88 15.68
CA GLN A 61 -15.97 -1.76 16.06
C GLN A 61 -16.81 -1.16 14.93
N PHE A 62 -16.34 -0.07 14.31
CA PHE A 62 -17.04 0.56 13.19
C PHE A 62 -17.24 -0.41 12.01
N SER A 63 -16.22 -1.21 11.68
CA SER A 63 -16.29 -2.20 10.60
C SER A 63 -17.32 -3.30 10.89
N LEU A 64 -17.40 -3.74 12.13
CA LEU A 64 -18.37 -4.75 12.55
C LEU A 64 -19.82 -4.22 12.53
N GLU A 65 -20.02 -2.97 12.94
CA GLU A 65 -21.36 -2.35 13.03
C GLU A 65 -21.92 -1.90 11.67
N HIS A 66 -21.08 -1.66 10.65
CA HIS A 66 -21.48 -1.08 9.37
C HIS A 66 -21.29 -2.05 8.19
N ARG A 67 -21.67 -3.31 8.38
CA ARG A 67 -21.69 -4.30 7.28
C ARG A 67 -22.88 -4.06 6.36
N SER A 68 -22.63 -4.19 5.05
CA SER A 68 -23.69 -4.15 4.03
C SER A 68 -23.27 -4.92 2.79
N PRO A 69 -24.21 -5.47 2.00
CA PRO A 69 -23.88 -6.22 0.78
C PRO A 69 -22.98 -5.45 -0.18
N MET A 70 -23.24 -4.16 -0.39
CA MET A 70 -22.42 -3.31 -1.25
C MET A 70 -20.97 -3.15 -0.73
N LEU A 71 -20.80 -2.99 0.58
CA LEU A 71 -19.45 -2.88 1.18
C LEU A 71 -18.74 -4.23 1.22
N ASP A 72 -19.49 -5.35 1.35
CA ASP A 72 -18.94 -6.70 1.24
C ASP A 72 -18.40 -6.97 -0.17
N ASP A 73 -19.13 -6.54 -1.20
CA ASP A 73 -18.70 -6.63 -2.60
C ASP A 73 -17.44 -5.79 -2.83
N LEU A 74 -17.42 -4.54 -2.38
CA LEU A 74 -16.24 -3.67 -2.47
C LEU A 74 -15.05 -4.24 -1.70
N GLY A 75 -15.28 -4.80 -0.51
CA GLY A 75 -14.27 -5.50 0.28
C GLY A 75 -13.69 -6.71 -0.47
N SER A 76 -14.54 -7.43 -1.19
CA SER A 76 -14.13 -8.57 -2.02
C SER A 76 -13.29 -8.12 -3.22
N VAL A 77 -13.68 -7.05 -3.89
CA VAL A 77 -12.88 -6.43 -4.97
C VAL A 77 -11.50 -6.00 -4.44
N GLY A 78 -11.45 -5.28 -3.31
CA GLY A 78 -10.19 -4.88 -2.70
C GLY A 78 -9.31 -6.07 -2.33
N ASN A 79 -9.90 -7.15 -1.79
CA ASN A 79 -9.17 -8.37 -1.49
C ASN A 79 -8.55 -9.02 -2.74
N VAL A 80 -9.31 -9.13 -3.84
CA VAL A 80 -8.82 -9.67 -5.12
C VAL A 80 -7.65 -8.85 -5.65
N LEU A 81 -7.78 -7.53 -5.66
CA LEU A 81 -6.75 -6.60 -6.15
C LEU A 81 -5.44 -6.66 -5.34
N GLY A 82 -5.48 -7.06 -4.06
CA GLY A 82 -4.29 -7.21 -3.22
C GLY A 82 -3.70 -8.61 -3.19
N THR A 83 -4.38 -9.60 -3.81
CA THR A 83 -3.99 -11.01 -3.70
C THR A 83 -2.90 -11.36 -4.71
N GLY A 84 -1.77 -11.88 -4.22
CA GLY A 84 -0.64 -12.31 -5.06
C GLY A 84 -1.00 -13.33 -6.14
N ARG A 85 -2.01 -14.16 -5.88
CA ARG A 85 -2.56 -15.12 -6.86
C ARG A 85 -2.97 -14.45 -8.18
N TYR A 86 -3.44 -13.20 -8.15
CA TYR A 86 -3.82 -12.46 -9.34
C TYR A 86 -2.74 -11.47 -9.76
N LEU A 87 -2.02 -10.88 -8.82
CA LEU A 87 -0.97 -9.90 -9.10
C LEU A 87 0.21 -10.51 -9.84
N ILE A 88 0.67 -11.70 -9.45
CA ILE A 88 1.82 -12.35 -10.08
C ILE A 88 1.55 -12.69 -11.55
N PRO A 89 0.43 -13.34 -11.92
CA PRO A 89 0.08 -13.55 -13.32
C PRO A 89 -0.11 -12.25 -14.10
N ALA A 90 -0.70 -11.21 -13.49
CA ALA A 90 -0.89 -9.91 -14.14
C ALA A 90 0.44 -9.23 -14.48
N ILE A 91 1.41 -9.26 -13.56
CA ILE A 91 2.78 -8.79 -13.81
C ILE A 91 3.43 -9.59 -14.94
N GLY A 92 3.34 -10.93 -14.89
CA GLY A 92 3.87 -11.79 -15.94
C GLY A 92 3.25 -11.52 -17.30
N ALA A 93 1.92 -11.41 -17.37
CA ALA A 93 1.20 -11.10 -18.60
C ALA A 93 1.58 -9.72 -19.16
N SER A 94 1.73 -8.70 -18.30
CA SER A 94 2.18 -7.36 -18.72
C SER A 94 3.59 -7.40 -19.33
N TYR A 95 4.49 -8.19 -18.77
CA TYR A 95 5.84 -8.37 -19.31
C TYR A 95 5.80 -9.03 -20.70
N VAL A 96 5.07 -10.14 -20.82
CA VAL A 96 4.92 -10.87 -22.08
C VAL A 96 4.28 -9.98 -23.15
N LEU A 97 3.22 -9.23 -22.80
CA LEU A 97 2.58 -8.27 -23.70
C LEU A 97 3.59 -7.23 -24.20
N GLY A 98 4.38 -6.62 -23.30
CA GLY A 98 5.41 -5.65 -23.68
C GLY A 98 6.47 -6.23 -24.62
N ARG A 99 6.80 -7.52 -24.48
CA ARG A 99 7.73 -8.23 -25.38
C ARG A 99 7.11 -8.52 -26.74
N LEU A 100 5.89 -9.03 -26.76
CA LEU A 100 5.18 -9.40 -28.00
C LEU A 100 4.77 -8.20 -28.84
N THR A 101 4.42 -7.09 -28.19
CA THR A 101 4.04 -5.84 -28.88
C THR A 101 5.21 -4.92 -29.20
N HIS A 102 6.46 -5.38 -28.96
CA HIS A 102 7.67 -4.58 -29.16
C HIS A 102 7.69 -3.24 -28.41
N HIS A 103 7.10 -3.21 -27.19
CA HIS A 103 7.10 -2.06 -26.29
C HIS A 103 8.15 -2.26 -25.16
N PRO A 104 9.45 -1.96 -25.42
CA PRO A 104 10.53 -2.26 -24.48
C PRO A 104 10.37 -1.52 -23.14
N HIS A 105 9.80 -0.31 -23.15
CA HIS A 105 9.53 0.44 -21.93
C HIS A 105 8.51 -0.26 -21.03
N LEU A 106 7.45 -0.86 -21.59
CA LEU A 106 6.48 -1.64 -20.83
C LEU A 106 7.14 -2.88 -20.23
N ALA A 107 7.88 -3.65 -21.04
CA ALA A 107 8.57 -4.84 -20.55
C ALA A 107 9.57 -4.52 -19.45
N GLN A 108 10.38 -3.47 -19.60
CA GLN A 108 11.36 -3.05 -18.60
C GLN A 108 10.69 -2.53 -17.34
N GLY A 109 9.69 -1.66 -17.43
CA GLY A 109 8.94 -1.13 -16.29
C GLY A 109 8.23 -2.24 -15.51
N THR A 110 7.72 -3.26 -16.22
CA THR A 110 7.14 -4.44 -15.57
C THR A 110 8.19 -5.25 -14.80
N LEU A 111 9.41 -5.40 -15.32
CA LEU A 111 10.50 -6.06 -14.58
C LEU A 111 10.88 -5.28 -13.32
N HIS A 112 10.97 -3.96 -13.40
CA HIS A 112 11.24 -3.12 -12.21
C HIS A 112 10.12 -3.28 -11.16
N THR A 113 8.87 -3.30 -11.62
CA THR A 113 7.70 -3.54 -10.76
C THR A 113 7.74 -4.94 -10.13
N ALA A 114 8.15 -5.97 -10.88
CA ALA A 114 8.33 -7.33 -10.35
C ALA A 114 9.40 -7.40 -9.27
N VAL A 115 10.53 -6.69 -9.45
CA VAL A 115 11.58 -6.62 -8.43
C VAL A 115 11.08 -5.93 -7.17
N ALA A 116 10.37 -4.81 -7.31
CA ALA A 116 9.78 -4.10 -6.18
C ALA A 116 8.78 -5.00 -5.43
N TYR A 117 7.90 -5.70 -6.17
CA TYR A 117 6.94 -6.65 -5.60
C TYR A 117 7.63 -7.77 -4.83
N ALA A 118 8.70 -8.35 -5.38
CA ALA A 118 9.48 -9.40 -4.72
C ALA A 118 10.10 -8.91 -3.40
N LEU A 119 10.65 -7.68 -3.38
CA LEU A 119 11.15 -7.06 -2.15
C LEU A 119 10.04 -6.85 -1.12
N GLY A 120 8.87 -6.36 -1.54
CA GLY A 120 7.69 -6.24 -0.67
C GLY A 120 7.28 -7.59 -0.07
N ASN A 121 7.32 -8.65 -0.88
CA ASN A 121 7.02 -10.00 -0.42
C ASN A 121 8.05 -10.50 0.61
N VAL A 122 9.34 -10.27 0.40
CA VAL A 122 10.39 -10.60 1.39
C VAL A 122 10.14 -9.88 2.71
N VAL A 123 9.87 -8.57 2.65
CA VAL A 123 9.60 -7.76 3.85
C VAL A 123 8.40 -8.29 4.63
N THR A 124 7.33 -8.68 3.94
CA THR A 124 6.14 -9.23 4.62
C THR A 124 6.37 -10.63 5.16
N SER A 125 7.07 -11.50 4.41
CA SER A 125 7.33 -12.87 4.81
C SER A 125 8.24 -12.96 6.05
N VAL A 126 9.20 -12.03 6.15
CA VAL A 126 10.09 -11.93 7.32
C VAL A 126 9.42 -11.16 8.46
N GLY A 127 8.78 -10.06 8.14
CA GLY A 127 8.18 -9.15 9.14
C GLY A 127 7.06 -9.80 9.96
N LYS A 128 6.22 -10.63 9.32
CA LYS A 128 5.10 -11.29 10.00
C LYS A 128 5.54 -12.15 11.21
N PRO A 129 6.38 -13.16 11.05
CA PRO A 129 6.82 -13.95 12.18
C PRO A 129 7.69 -13.15 13.16
N VAL A 130 8.54 -12.24 12.67
CA VAL A 130 9.41 -11.45 13.55
C VAL A 130 8.62 -10.57 14.50
N LEU A 131 7.55 -9.93 14.01
CA LEU A 131 6.73 -9.05 14.84
C LEU A 131 5.67 -9.81 15.64
N GLY A 132 5.05 -10.83 15.07
CA GLY A 132 4.09 -11.69 15.75
C GLY A 132 2.90 -10.91 16.32
N ARG A 133 2.30 -9.98 15.57
CA ARG A 133 1.13 -9.22 16.04
C ARG A 133 -0.15 -10.01 15.85
N HIS A 134 -1.00 -10.01 16.87
CA HIS A 134 -2.30 -10.68 16.87
C HIS A 134 -3.31 -9.99 15.95
N ARG A 135 -4.14 -10.78 15.24
CA ARG A 135 -5.19 -10.25 14.35
C ARG A 135 -6.43 -9.80 15.12
N PRO A 136 -7.25 -8.87 14.57
CA PRO A 136 -8.49 -8.45 15.19
C PRO A 136 -9.54 -9.58 15.24
N ASP A 137 -9.62 -10.43 14.23
CA ASP A 137 -10.60 -11.51 14.07
C ASP A 137 -10.55 -12.61 15.16
N THR A 138 -9.55 -12.60 16.03
CA THR A 138 -9.34 -13.63 17.06
C THR A 138 -9.57 -13.13 18.48
N THR A 139 -10.32 -12.08 18.67
CA THR A 139 -10.63 -11.43 19.95
C THR A 139 -9.40 -11.03 20.77
N GLY A 140 -9.12 -9.78 20.89
CA GLY A 140 -7.99 -9.34 21.65
C GLY A 140 -7.66 -7.86 21.51
N SER A 141 -6.66 -7.44 22.26
CA SER A 141 -6.11 -6.10 22.16
C SER A 141 -5.23 -5.96 20.92
N ALA A 142 -5.31 -4.82 20.24
CA ALA A 142 -4.42 -4.45 19.14
C ALA A 142 -2.92 -4.44 19.53
N TRP A 143 -2.62 -4.49 20.82
CA TRP A 143 -1.26 -4.42 21.35
C TRP A 143 -0.73 -5.76 21.87
N ARG A 144 -1.27 -6.87 21.38
CA ARG A 144 -0.76 -8.21 21.70
C ARG A 144 0.25 -8.65 20.65
N PHE A 145 1.46 -8.98 21.11
CA PHE A 145 2.57 -9.43 20.28
C PHE A 145 3.15 -10.72 20.84
N HIS A 146 3.46 -11.66 19.97
CA HIS A 146 4.19 -12.89 20.25
C HIS A 146 5.25 -13.09 19.17
N PRO A 147 6.42 -12.45 19.28
CA PRO A 147 7.48 -12.55 18.29
C PRO A 147 7.88 -13.99 18.01
N LEU A 148 8.15 -14.30 16.75
CA LEU A 148 8.52 -15.63 16.24
C LEU A 148 7.40 -16.68 16.34
N ALA A 149 6.16 -16.28 16.61
CA ALA A 149 5.02 -17.18 16.54
C ALA A 149 4.78 -17.63 15.09
N THR A 150 4.39 -18.91 14.92
CA THR A 150 4.15 -19.52 13.61
C THR A 150 2.67 -19.59 13.24
N GLY A 151 1.76 -19.36 14.17
CA GLY A 151 0.31 -19.35 13.94
C GLY A 151 -0.14 -18.16 13.13
N GLY A 152 -1.08 -18.35 12.19
CA GLY A 152 -1.59 -17.31 11.31
C GLY A 152 -2.28 -16.16 12.05
N GLU A 153 -2.83 -16.42 13.24
CA GLU A 153 -3.44 -15.44 14.14
C GLU A 153 -2.44 -14.39 14.64
N TRP A 154 -1.14 -14.70 14.63
CA TRP A 154 -0.05 -13.80 15.01
C TRP A 154 0.59 -13.07 13.82
N HIS A 155 0.06 -13.21 12.64
CA HIS A 155 0.62 -12.65 11.41
C HIS A 155 -0.17 -11.42 10.91
N SER A 156 -0.57 -10.52 11.83
CA SER A 156 -1.28 -9.30 11.45
C SER A 156 -0.34 -8.24 10.84
N LEU A 157 0.79 -7.95 11.44
CA LEU A 157 1.73 -6.92 10.98
C LEU A 157 2.98 -7.57 10.34
N PRO A 158 3.39 -7.10 9.15
CA PRO A 158 2.71 -6.18 8.25
C PRO A 158 1.61 -6.85 7.40
N SER A 159 0.67 -6.03 6.87
CA SER A 159 -0.35 -6.47 5.93
C SER A 159 0.25 -6.74 4.55
N ALA A 160 0.34 -8.01 4.14
CA ALA A 160 0.93 -8.36 2.85
C ALA A 160 0.13 -7.76 1.66
N HIS A 161 -1.19 -7.84 1.68
CA HIS A 161 -2.04 -7.24 0.64
C HIS A 161 -1.75 -5.75 0.50
N THR A 162 -1.67 -5.03 1.62
CA THR A 162 -1.42 -3.59 1.62
C THR A 162 0.00 -3.26 1.15
N VAL A 163 1.02 -3.96 1.66
CA VAL A 163 2.41 -3.77 1.19
C VAL A 163 2.50 -3.98 -0.31
N HIS A 164 1.94 -5.09 -0.83
CA HIS A 164 1.98 -5.38 -2.26
C HIS A 164 1.27 -4.31 -3.09
N ALA A 165 0.06 -3.92 -2.70
CA ALA A 165 -0.71 -2.91 -3.45
C ALA A 165 -0.01 -1.55 -3.48
N PHE A 166 0.53 -1.08 -2.35
CA PHE A 166 1.25 0.20 -2.29
C PHE A 166 2.64 0.12 -2.94
N THR A 167 3.31 -1.03 -2.90
CA THR A 167 4.55 -1.25 -3.66
C THR A 167 4.31 -1.15 -5.15
N LEU A 168 3.24 -1.78 -5.65
CA LEU A 168 2.86 -1.67 -7.05
C LEU A 168 2.48 -0.24 -7.42
N ALA A 169 1.71 0.45 -6.57
CA ALA A 169 1.32 1.83 -6.80
C ALA A 169 2.54 2.76 -6.91
N GLY A 170 3.51 2.62 -5.99
CA GLY A 170 4.77 3.37 -6.03
C GLY A 170 5.60 3.07 -7.27
N ALA A 171 5.78 1.78 -7.60
CA ALA A 171 6.55 1.37 -8.77
C ALA A 171 5.91 1.85 -10.09
N ILE A 172 4.60 1.65 -10.25
CA ILE A 172 3.85 2.10 -11.43
C ILE A 172 3.91 3.63 -11.57
N SER A 173 3.84 4.36 -10.47
CA SER A 173 3.92 5.82 -10.47
C SER A 173 5.27 6.34 -10.95
N GLU A 174 6.37 5.68 -10.56
CA GLU A 174 7.72 6.03 -11.02
C GLU A 174 7.93 5.70 -12.50
N GLU A 175 7.36 4.60 -12.99
CA GLU A 175 7.49 4.21 -14.39
C GLU A 175 6.62 5.07 -15.31
N ALA A 176 5.36 5.27 -14.95
CA ALA A 176 4.41 5.98 -15.80
C ALA A 176 4.62 7.49 -15.82
N ARG A 177 5.03 8.08 -14.69
CA ARG A 177 5.23 9.53 -14.50
C ARG A 177 4.03 10.38 -14.95
N ARG A 178 2.83 9.83 -14.82
CA ARG A 178 1.56 10.46 -15.21
C ARG A 178 0.68 10.62 -13.97
N PRO A 179 0.23 11.85 -13.65
CA PRO A 179 -0.56 12.09 -12.43
C PRO A 179 -1.82 11.22 -12.33
N TRP A 180 -2.55 11.04 -13.43
CA TRP A 180 -3.76 10.22 -13.43
C TRP A 180 -3.47 8.73 -13.16
N VAL A 181 -2.33 8.19 -13.66
CA VAL A 181 -1.91 6.81 -13.36
C VAL A 181 -1.59 6.67 -11.89
N THR A 182 -0.85 7.63 -11.32
CA THR A 182 -0.54 7.69 -9.90
C THR A 182 -1.81 7.69 -9.07
N THR A 183 -2.79 8.55 -9.41
CA THR A 183 -4.06 8.63 -8.69
C THR A 183 -4.83 7.31 -8.74
N LEU A 184 -4.93 6.68 -9.90
CA LEU A 184 -5.61 5.39 -10.05
C LEU A 184 -4.89 4.28 -9.28
N ALA A 185 -3.56 4.21 -9.37
CA ALA A 185 -2.77 3.18 -8.70
C ALA A 185 -2.89 3.29 -7.17
N TYR A 186 -2.75 4.50 -6.62
CA TYR A 186 -2.94 4.71 -5.18
C TYR A 186 -4.40 4.61 -4.73
N GLY A 187 -5.36 4.97 -5.58
CA GLY A 187 -6.79 4.74 -5.33
C GLY A 187 -7.11 3.24 -5.18
N ALA A 188 -6.61 2.42 -6.10
CA ALA A 188 -6.73 0.97 -6.01
C ALA A 188 -6.03 0.40 -4.77
N ALA A 189 -4.81 0.87 -4.47
CA ALA A 189 -4.08 0.45 -3.27
C ALA A 189 -4.83 0.84 -1.97
N THR A 190 -5.47 2.00 -1.95
CA THR A 190 -6.31 2.44 -0.82
C THR A 190 -7.55 1.56 -0.66
N LEU A 191 -8.19 1.13 -1.75
CA LEU A 191 -9.30 0.19 -1.71
C LEU A 191 -8.85 -1.16 -1.14
N VAL A 192 -7.67 -1.67 -1.55
CA VAL A 192 -7.07 -2.87 -0.95
C VAL A 192 -6.87 -2.66 0.55
N ALA A 193 -6.24 -1.57 0.96
CA ALA A 193 -5.97 -1.24 2.35
C ALA A 193 -7.25 -1.20 3.20
N TRP A 194 -8.27 -0.49 2.72
CA TRP A 194 -9.58 -0.43 3.36
C TRP A 194 -10.20 -1.82 3.50
N SER A 195 -10.14 -2.65 2.46
CA SER A 195 -10.70 -3.99 2.48
C SER A 195 -10.12 -4.86 3.60
N ARG A 196 -8.84 -4.64 4.00
CA ARG A 196 -8.21 -5.42 5.06
C ARG A 196 -8.77 -5.11 6.44
N VAL A 197 -9.06 -3.82 6.71
CA VAL A 197 -9.71 -3.38 7.95
C VAL A 197 -11.18 -3.78 7.95
N TYR A 198 -11.88 -3.53 6.84
CA TYR A 198 -13.30 -3.87 6.71
C TYR A 198 -13.57 -5.37 6.89
N ARG A 199 -12.66 -6.24 6.43
CA ARG A 199 -12.76 -7.69 6.56
C ARG A 199 -12.22 -8.23 7.88
N ASP A 200 -11.86 -7.35 8.80
CA ASP A 200 -11.38 -7.70 10.14
C ASP A 200 -10.11 -8.57 10.15
N GLU A 201 -9.29 -8.43 9.11
CA GLU A 201 -8.07 -9.22 8.98
C GLU A 201 -6.81 -8.51 9.49
N HIS A 202 -6.87 -7.16 9.57
CA HIS A 202 -5.76 -6.32 9.99
C HIS A 202 -6.25 -5.09 10.74
N TRP A 203 -5.48 -4.67 11.72
CA TRP A 203 -5.68 -3.40 12.42
C TRP A 203 -5.44 -2.22 11.48
N ALA A 204 -6.09 -1.08 11.74
CA ALA A 204 -5.90 0.14 10.93
C ALA A 204 -4.42 0.59 10.94
N SER A 205 -3.72 0.44 12.06
CA SER A 205 -2.28 0.73 12.16
C SER A 205 -1.40 -0.22 11.36
N ASP A 206 -1.75 -1.53 11.23
CA ASP A 206 -1.04 -2.46 10.35
C ASP A 206 -1.09 -1.98 8.92
N VAL A 207 -2.29 -1.57 8.49
CA VAL A 207 -2.54 -1.08 7.15
C VAL A 207 -1.80 0.24 6.90
N ALA A 208 -1.81 1.16 7.86
CA ALA A 208 -1.11 2.44 7.75
C ALA A 208 0.41 2.25 7.61
N ILE A 209 1.03 1.43 8.48
CA ILE A 209 2.46 1.09 8.40
C ILE A 209 2.78 0.43 7.06
N SER A 210 1.96 -0.54 6.64
CA SER A 210 2.14 -1.28 5.41
C SER A 210 2.01 -0.41 4.16
N SER A 211 1.13 0.60 4.19
CA SER A 211 0.97 1.57 3.10
C SER A 211 2.22 2.43 2.91
N VAL A 212 2.76 2.97 4.00
CA VAL A 212 4.00 3.78 3.98
C VAL A 212 5.18 2.93 3.52
N MET A 213 5.34 1.75 4.09
CA MET A 213 6.39 0.81 3.72
C MET A 213 6.31 0.41 2.24
N GLY A 214 5.14 -0.01 1.78
CA GLY A 214 4.93 -0.42 0.40
C GLY A 214 5.23 0.69 -0.57
N ALA A 215 4.71 1.91 -0.34
CA ALA A 215 5.00 3.07 -1.17
C ALA A 215 6.52 3.34 -1.23
N ALA A 216 7.20 3.35 -0.09
CA ALA A 216 8.65 3.55 -0.05
C ALA A 216 9.40 2.47 -0.85
N ILE A 217 9.07 1.18 -0.67
CA ILE A 217 9.68 0.08 -1.42
C ILE A 217 9.51 0.29 -2.92
N GLY A 218 8.30 0.60 -3.40
CA GLY A 218 8.02 0.81 -4.81
C GLY A 218 8.85 1.93 -5.42
N HIS A 219 8.79 3.11 -4.83
CA HIS A 219 9.51 4.28 -5.31
C HIS A 219 11.04 4.10 -5.27
N VAL A 220 11.59 3.67 -4.13
CA VAL A 220 13.05 3.54 -3.95
C VAL A 220 13.63 2.48 -4.88
N THR A 221 12.94 1.33 -5.02
CA THR A 221 13.41 0.24 -5.90
C THR A 221 13.51 0.69 -7.35
N VAL A 222 12.46 1.29 -7.89
CA VAL A 222 12.44 1.71 -9.29
C VAL A 222 13.46 2.81 -9.55
N ARG A 223 13.58 3.81 -8.67
CA ARG A 223 14.61 4.86 -8.77
C ARG A 223 16.02 4.30 -8.75
N ALA A 224 16.29 3.33 -7.85
CA ALA A 224 17.59 2.68 -7.78
C ALA A 224 17.92 1.90 -9.06
N LEU A 225 16.94 1.21 -9.65
CA LEU A 225 17.12 0.50 -10.91
C LEU A 225 17.38 1.45 -12.08
N HIS A 226 16.64 2.57 -12.16
CA HIS A 226 16.89 3.61 -13.16
C HIS A 226 18.30 4.23 -13.01
N ALA A 227 18.72 4.54 -11.78
CA ALA A 227 20.05 5.09 -11.52
C ALA A 227 21.17 4.12 -11.93
N ARG A 228 21.02 2.81 -11.63
CA ARG A 228 21.99 1.78 -12.05
C ARG A 228 22.04 1.65 -13.58
N ALA A 229 20.92 1.69 -14.27
CA ALA A 229 20.87 1.63 -15.73
C ALA A 229 21.54 2.85 -16.36
N ALA A 230 21.35 4.04 -15.81
CA ALA A 230 22.02 5.27 -16.26
C ALA A 230 23.54 5.23 -16.03
N ALA A 231 23.99 4.70 -14.89
CA ALA A 231 25.42 4.56 -14.59
C ALA A 231 26.11 3.62 -15.61
N ARG A 232 25.51 2.47 -15.89
CA ARG A 232 26.04 1.49 -16.88
C ARG A 232 26.19 2.06 -18.30
N ARG A 233 25.37 3.04 -18.68
CA ARG A 233 25.47 3.70 -20.01
C ARG A 233 26.58 4.74 -20.08
N ARG A 234 27.15 5.16 -18.93
CA ARG A 234 28.23 6.16 -18.83
C ARG A 234 29.62 5.55 -18.75
N THR A 235 29.72 4.27 -18.42
CA THR A 235 30.97 3.52 -18.47
C THR A 235 31.16 3.02 -19.89
N PRO A 236 32.27 3.43 -20.60
CA PRO A 236 32.57 3.02 -21.97
C PRO A 236 32.82 1.52 -22.08
#